data_31d59f10ffce337b898cf3943751a0cf
#
_entry.id   31d59f10ffce337b898cf3943751a0cf
#
_cell.length_a   1.000
_cell.length_b   1.000
_cell.length_c   1.000
_cell.angle_alpha   90.00
_cell.angle_beta   90.00
_cell.angle_gamma   90.00
#
_symmetry.space_group_name_H-M   'P 1'
#
loop_
_entity.id
_entity.type
_entity.pdbx_description
1 polymer ?
#
loop_
_entity_poly.entity_id
_entity_poly.type
_entity_poly.pdbx_seq_one_letter_code
_entity_poly.pdbx_strand_id
1 'polypeptide(L)'
;MHFWDILHRWDQMLTLFINSFHIPATDQFMMFMSDRAVWFPLYALIAFFLIKRLGWEKGLISVLCLALTLLVCDQTSNLLKNSVARLRPCYSTQMIFGGLHVLEYRGNFFGFFSAHAANAFGLAVCSSVLF
;
A
#
# COMPACT_ATOMS: atom_id res chain seq x y z
N MET A 1 -28.22 17.28 0.44
CA MET A 1 -27.17 16.25 0.24
C MET A 1 -25.84 16.99 0.24
N HIS A 2 -24.98 16.73 1.22
CA HIS A 2 -23.71 17.43 1.33
C HIS A 2 -22.74 16.92 0.26
N PHE A 3 -21.83 17.79 -0.22
CA PHE A 3 -20.80 17.43 -1.21
C PHE A 3 -19.99 16.17 -0.82
N TRP A 4 -19.68 16.04 0.45
CA TRP A 4 -18.98 14.88 1.01
C TRP A 4 -19.76 13.56 0.88
N ASP A 5 -21.09 13.60 1.00
CA ASP A 5 -21.94 12.41 0.84
C ASP A 5 -21.92 11.91 -0.61
N ILE A 6 -21.88 12.85 -1.56
CA ILE A 6 -21.78 12.54 -2.99
C ILE A 6 -20.44 11.88 -3.29
N LEU A 7 -19.33 12.46 -2.83
CA LEU A 7 -18.01 11.88 -3.02
C LEU A 7 -17.89 10.50 -2.39
N HIS A 8 -18.44 10.32 -1.20
CA HIS A 8 -18.41 9.03 -0.52
C HIS A 8 -19.19 7.94 -1.28
N ARG A 9 -20.35 8.28 -1.84
CA ARG A 9 -21.13 7.37 -2.69
C ARG A 9 -20.38 7.01 -3.98
N TRP A 10 -19.76 7.98 -4.64
CA TRP A 10 -18.97 7.72 -5.84
C TRP A 10 -17.78 6.79 -5.55
N ASP A 11 -17.08 7.02 -4.46
CA ASP A 11 -15.98 6.18 -4.00
C ASP A 11 -16.44 4.74 -3.73
N GLN A 12 -17.57 4.56 -3.05
CA GLN A 12 -18.14 3.23 -2.80
C GLN A 12 -18.56 2.53 -4.11
N MET A 13 -19.26 3.23 -5.01
CA MET A 13 -19.67 2.66 -6.29
C MET A 13 -18.48 2.27 -7.16
N LEU A 14 -17.46 3.12 -7.23
CA LEU A 14 -16.24 2.84 -7.97
C LEU A 14 -15.49 1.63 -7.39
N THR A 15 -15.40 1.56 -6.06
CA THR A 15 -14.77 0.42 -5.38
C THR A 15 -15.50 -0.88 -5.67
N LEU A 16 -16.83 -0.91 -5.57
CA LEU A 16 -17.64 -2.10 -5.89
C LEU A 16 -17.52 -2.47 -7.37
N PHE A 17 -17.55 -1.49 -8.26
CA PHE A 17 -17.40 -1.71 -9.69
C PHE A 17 -16.04 -2.36 -10.02
N ILE A 18 -14.93 -1.82 -9.50
CA ILE A 18 -13.60 -2.41 -9.71
C ILE A 18 -13.53 -3.81 -9.07
N ASN A 19 -14.07 -3.98 -7.88
CA ASN A 19 -14.07 -5.25 -7.17
C ASN A 19 -14.90 -6.32 -7.91
N SER A 20 -15.94 -5.94 -8.67
CA SER A 20 -16.77 -6.88 -9.45
C SER A 20 -16.01 -7.62 -10.56
N PHE A 21 -14.86 -7.13 -10.97
CA PHE A 21 -13.99 -7.79 -11.96
C PHE A 21 -13.08 -8.88 -11.35
N HIS A 22 -13.33 -9.31 -10.12
CA HIS A 22 -12.57 -10.37 -9.49
C HIS A 22 -12.74 -11.70 -10.26
N ILE A 23 -11.62 -12.38 -10.44
CA ILE A 23 -11.55 -13.76 -10.94
C ILE A 23 -10.50 -14.51 -10.11
N PRO A 24 -10.56 -15.85 -10.00
CA PRO A 24 -9.61 -16.61 -9.17
C PRO A 24 -8.13 -16.32 -9.46
N ALA A 25 -7.78 -16.04 -10.73
CA ALA A 25 -6.40 -15.70 -11.10
C ALA A 25 -5.98 -14.31 -10.57
N THR A 26 -6.85 -13.31 -10.67
CA THR A 26 -6.56 -11.98 -10.10
C THR A 26 -6.51 -12.01 -8.58
N ASP A 27 -7.34 -12.84 -7.96
CA ASP A 27 -7.37 -13.01 -6.51
C ASP A 27 -6.04 -13.56 -5.99
N GLN A 28 -5.52 -14.62 -6.61
CA GLN A 28 -4.22 -15.20 -6.27
C GLN A 28 -3.08 -14.19 -6.50
N PHE A 29 -3.10 -13.47 -7.62
CA PHE A 29 -2.11 -12.44 -7.90
C PHE A 29 -2.14 -11.31 -6.87
N MET A 30 -3.32 -10.82 -6.50
CA MET A 30 -3.47 -9.77 -5.49
C MET A 30 -3.03 -10.22 -4.11
N MET A 31 -3.33 -11.46 -3.73
CA MET A 31 -2.82 -12.05 -2.47
C MET A 31 -1.30 -12.14 -2.46
N PHE A 32 -0.70 -12.62 -3.56
CA PHE A 32 0.76 -12.68 -3.72
C PHE A 32 1.39 -11.29 -3.60
N MET A 33 0.88 -10.30 -4.34
CA MET A 33 1.41 -8.92 -4.31
C MET A 33 1.22 -8.22 -2.96
N SER A 34 0.23 -8.66 -2.17
CA SER A 34 -0.04 -8.11 -0.83
C SER A 34 0.83 -8.73 0.26
N ASP A 35 1.50 -9.85 -0.02
CA ASP A 35 2.38 -10.50 0.94
C ASP A 35 3.71 -9.73 1.04
N ARG A 36 4.09 -9.39 2.28
CA ARG A 36 5.34 -8.65 2.55
C ARG A 36 6.59 -9.42 2.14
N ALA A 37 6.57 -10.74 2.26
CA ALA A 37 7.71 -11.59 1.95
C ALA A 37 8.12 -11.52 0.47
N VAL A 38 7.18 -11.30 -0.43
CA VAL A 38 7.40 -11.17 -1.87
C VAL A 38 8.31 -9.99 -2.23
N TRP A 39 8.32 -8.95 -1.40
CA TRP A 39 9.08 -7.72 -1.67
C TRP A 39 10.52 -7.76 -1.15
N PHE A 40 10.87 -8.69 -0.25
CA PHE A 40 12.25 -8.80 0.26
C PHE A 40 13.30 -9.04 -0.84
N PRO A 41 13.09 -9.90 -1.85
CA PRO A 41 14.05 -10.06 -2.94
C PRO A 41 14.28 -8.75 -3.72
N LEU A 42 13.23 -7.96 -3.95
CA LEU A 42 13.35 -6.66 -4.62
C LEU A 42 14.18 -5.68 -3.79
N TYR A 43 13.95 -5.61 -2.47
CA TYR A 43 14.73 -4.74 -1.59
C TYR A 43 16.20 -5.16 -1.54
N ALA A 44 16.47 -6.47 -1.49
CA ALA A 44 17.83 -6.99 -1.54
C ALA A 44 18.53 -6.67 -2.88
N LEU A 45 17.80 -6.75 -3.99
CA LEU A 45 18.32 -6.43 -5.31
C LEU A 45 18.66 -4.93 -5.43
N ILE A 46 17.79 -4.05 -4.97
CA ILE A 46 18.03 -2.61 -4.95
C ILE A 46 19.25 -2.28 -4.09
N ALA A 47 19.32 -2.84 -2.88
CA ALA A 47 20.48 -2.65 -1.98
C ALA A 47 21.79 -3.13 -2.62
N PHE A 48 21.77 -4.30 -3.26
CA PHE A 48 22.95 -4.84 -3.96
C PHE A 48 23.44 -3.90 -5.08
N PHE A 49 22.53 -3.39 -5.91
CA PHE A 49 22.92 -2.48 -7.00
C PHE A 49 23.38 -1.12 -6.49
N LEU A 50 22.80 -0.60 -5.42
CA LEU A 50 23.26 0.64 -4.79
C LEU A 50 24.68 0.50 -4.25
N ILE A 51 24.97 -0.58 -3.53
CA ILE A 51 26.31 -0.84 -3.00
C ILE A 51 27.32 -1.05 -4.13
N LYS A 52 26.93 -1.81 -5.18
CA LYS A 52 27.79 -2.07 -6.34
C LYS A 52 28.14 -0.78 -7.10
N ARG A 53 27.16 0.12 -7.25
CA ARG A 53 27.35 1.37 -8.01
C ARG A 53 28.06 2.47 -7.24
N LEU A 54 27.72 2.67 -5.97
CA LEU A 54 28.18 3.79 -5.15
C LEU A 54 29.38 3.45 -4.26
N GLY A 55 29.76 2.16 -4.21
CA GLY A 55 30.76 1.65 -3.27
C GLY A 55 30.17 1.39 -1.88
N TRP A 56 30.95 0.74 -1.01
CA TRP A 56 30.45 0.21 0.26
C TRP A 56 29.90 1.31 1.19
N GLU A 57 30.66 2.39 1.39
CA GLU A 57 30.27 3.45 2.34
C GLU A 57 29.00 4.20 1.88
N LYS A 58 29.04 4.75 0.67
CA LYS A 58 27.90 5.51 0.11
C LYS A 58 26.70 4.61 -0.16
N GLY A 59 26.94 3.37 -0.60
CA GLY A 59 25.90 2.39 -0.82
C GLY A 59 25.16 2.03 0.46
N LEU A 60 25.89 1.84 1.56
CA LEU A 60 25.27 1.56 2.86
C LEU A 60 24.44 2.74 3.37
N ILE A 61 24.93 3.97 3.23
CA ILE A 61 24.16 5.18 3.57
C ILE A 61 22.88 5.25 2.73
N SER A 62 22.95 4.96 1.44
CA SER A 62 21.79 4.95 0.55
C SER A 62 20.76 3.89 0.94
N VAL A 63 21.20 2.70 1.33
CA VAL A 63 20.31 1.64 1.85
C VAL A 63 19.64 2.07 3.15
N LEU A 64 20.38 2.72 4.06
CA LEU A 64 19.81 3.29 5.29
C LEU A 64 18.76 4.38 4.98
N CYS A 65 19.02 5.26 4.01
CA CYS A 65 18.05 6.26 3.57
C CYS A 65 16.77 5.61 3.03
N LEU A 66 16.88 4.54 2.24
CA LEU A 66 15.73 3.77 1.76
C LEU A 66 14.93 3.15 2.91
N ALA A 67 15.62 2.49 3.85
CA ALA A 67 14.97 1.90 5.02
C ALA A 67 14.24 2.95 5.86
N LEU A 68 14.87 4.11 6.06
CA LEU A 68 14.25 5.23 6.77
C LEU A 68 13.05 5.79 6.02
N THR A 69 13.12 5.91 4.69
CA THR A 69 11.98 6.35 3.86
C THR A 69 10.78 5.40 4.03
N LEU A 70 10.99 4.09 3.96
CA LEU A 70 9.93 3.11 4.18
C LEU A 70 9.35 3.19 5.59
N LEU A 71 10.20 3.36 6.60
CA LEU A 71 9.76 3.53 7.99
C LEU A 71 8.88 4.77 8.14
N VAL A 72 9.30 5.92 7.60
CA VAL A 72 8.54 7.17 7.66
C VAL A 72 7.20 7.04 6.92
N CYS A 73 7.20 6.44 5.74
CA CYS A 73 5.96 6.18 4.99
C CYS A 73 4.97 5.31 5.78
N ASP A 74 5.46 4.24 6.41
CA ASP A 74 4.61 3.33 7.19
C ASP A 74 4.06 4.01 8.44
N GLN A 75 4.90 4.71 9.22
CA GLN A 75 4.48 5.43 10.42
C GLN A 75 3.49 6.56 10.12
N THR A 76 3.75 7.34 9.07
CA THR A 76 2.85 8.40 8.63
C THR A 76 1.50 7.83 8.17
N SER A 77 1.53 6.72 7.43
CA SER A 77 0.32 6.02 7.03
C SER A 77 -0.51 5.54 8.22
N ASN A 78 0.14 4.96 9.24
CA ASN A 78 -0.53 4.49 10.44
C ASN A 78 -1.11 5.64 11.27
N LEU A 79 -0.38 6.74 11.42
CA LEU A 79 -0.84 7.93 12.12
C LEU A 79 -2.08 8.52 11.44
N LEU A 80 -2.07 8.69 10.13
CA LEU A 80 -3.19 9.22 9.37
C LEU A 80 -4.41 8.29 9.37
N LYS A 81 -4.22 6.98 9.31
CA LYS A 81 -5.32 6.01 9.44
C LYS A 81 -6.06 6.17 10.77
N ASN A 82 -5.32 6.32 11.86
CA ASN A 82 -5.91 6.49 13.19
C ASN A 82 -6.58 7.86 13.34
N SER A 83 -6.03 8.90 12.72
CA SER A 83 -6.60 10.27 12.79
C SER A 83 -7.86 10.41 11.95
N VAL A 84 -7.90 9.83 10.73
CA VAL A 84 -9.06 9.89 9.83
C VAL A 84 -10.13 8.88 10.23
N ALA A 85 -9.73 7.76 10.85
CA ALA A 85 -10.60 6.67 11.33
C ALA A 85 -11.63 6.17 10.30
N ARG A 86 -11.28 6.20 9.00
CA ARG A 86 -12.15 5.70 7.94
C ARG A 86 -12.09 4.17 7.90
N LEU A 87 -13.24 3.52 8.02
CA LEU A 87 -13.33 2.07 7.91
C LEU A 87 -12.88 1.57 6.54
N ARG A 88 -12.18 0.45 6.54
CA ARG A 88 -11.88 -0.27 5.28
C ARG A 88 -13.17 -0.80 4.66
N PRO A 89 -13.23 -0.91 3.32
CA PRO A 89 -14.40 -1.48 2.63
C PRO A 89 -14.84 -2.83 3.20
N CYS A 90 -13.91 -3.71 3.56
CA CYS A 90 -14.20 -5.03 4.13
C CYS A 90 -14.82 -5.00 5.54
N TYR A 91 -14.77 -3.87 6.23
CA TYR A 91 -15.45 -3.66 7.53
C TYR A 91 -16.65 -2.72 7.43
N SER A 92 -16.95 -2.21 6.25
CA SER A 92 -18.14 -1.38 6.01
C SER A 92 -19.34 -2.25 5.70
N THR A 93 -20.35 -2.20 6.55
CA THR A 93 -21.61 -2.94 6.36
C THR A 93 -22.25 -2.65 5.01
N GLN A 94 -22.24 -1.38 4.57
CA GLN A 94 -22.78 -0.96 3.30
C GLN A 94 -22.06 -1.62 2.11
N MET A 95 -20.74 -1.77 2.18
CA MET A 95 -19.94 -2.38 1.13
C MET A 95 -20.15 -3.90 1.08
N ILE A 96 -20.22 -4.54 2.24
CA ILE A 96 -20.46 -5.98 2.35
C ILE A 96 -21.85 -6.33 1.77
N PHE A 97 -22.88 -5.58 2.15
CA PHE A 97 -24.23 -5.76 1.56
C PHE A 97 -24.31 -5.36 0.09
N GLY A 98 -23.42 -4.48 -0.38
CA GLY A 98 -23.26 -4.14 -1.79
C GLY A 98 -22.61 -5.22 -2.66
N GLY A 99 -22.24 -6.37 -2.07
CA GLY A 99 -21.63 -7.49 -2.80
C GLY A 99 -20.10 -7.42 -2.90
N LEU A 100 -19.43 -6.73 -1.98
CA LEU A 100 -17.97 -6.67 -1.94
C LEU A 100 -17.36 -8.07 -1.79
N HIS A 101 -16.56 -8.47 -2.78
CA HIS A 101 -15.74 -9.68 -2.69
C HIS A 101 -14.52 -9.42 -1.83
N VAL A 102 -14.41 -10.11 -0.71
CA VAL A 102 -13.31 -9.96 0.26
C VAL A 102 -12.48 -11.24 0.26
N LEU A 103 -11.21 -11.13 -0.12
CA LEU A 103 -10.29 -12.27 -0.13
C LEU A 103 -9.81 -12.61 1.27
N GLU A 104 -9.50 -11.58 2.07
CA GLU A 104 -8.97 -11.78 3.40
C GLU A 104 -9.16 -10.53 4.27
N TYR A 105 -9.55 -10.77 5.52
CA TYR A 105 -9.64 -9.73 6.56
C TYR A 105 -8.27 -9.52 7.21
N ARG A 106 -7.43 -8.67 6.61
CA ARG A 106 -6.09 -8.36 7.13
C ARG A 106 -5.99 -6.95 7.69
N GLY A 107 -5.25 -6.82 8.78
CA GLY A 107 -4.81 -5.55 9.34
C GLY A 107 -5.88 -4.79 10.12
N ASN A 108 -5.62 -3.51 10.38
CA ASN A 108 -6.47 -2.65 11.19
C ASN A 108 -7.79 -2.32 10.51
N PHE A 109 -8.81 -1.95 11.30
CA PHE A 109 -10.13 -1.53 10.82
C PHE A 109 -10.10 -0.32 9.89
N PHE A 110 -9.13 0.58 10.07
CA PHE A 110 -9.02 1.82 9.31
C PHE A 110 -8.17 1.67 8.05
N GLY A 111 -8.61 2.29 6.97
CA GLY A 111 -8.09 2.06 5.63
C GLY A 111 -7.61 3.28 4.85
N PHE A 112 -7.65 4.48 5.39
CA PHE A 112 -7.15 5.67 4.72
C PHE A 112 -5.71 5.96 5.13
N PHE A 113 -4.80 6.09 4.25
CA PHE A 113 -4.63 5.64 2.87
C PHE A 113 -3.84 4.32 2.83
N SER A 114 -3.53 3.79 1.63
CA SER A 114 -2.80 2.51 1.51
C SER A 114 -1.32 2.66 1.90
N ALA A 115 -0.88 1.96 2.94
CA ALA A 115 0.52 1.89 3.33
C ALA A 115 1.39 1.24 2.24
N HIS A 116 0.86 0.24 1.52
CA HIS A 116 1.56 -0.39 0.40
C HIS A 116 1.81 0.60 -0.73
N ALA A 117 0.83 1.43 -1.08
CA ALA A 117 1.00 2.47 -2.08
C ALA A 117 2.04 3.51 -1.63
N ALA A 118 1.95 3.98 -0.39
CA ALA A 118 2.92 4.93 0.17
C ALA A 118 4.35 4.38 0.14
N ASN A 119 4.54 3.13 0.54
CA ASN A 119 5.84 2.47 0.53
C ASN A 119 6.37 2.26 -0.90
N ALA A 120 5.51 1.86 -1.84
CA ALA A 120 5.90 1.68 -3.24
C ALA A 120 6.33 3.02 -3.89
N PHE A 121 5.57 4.09 -3.67
CA PHE A 121 5.95 5.43 -4.14
C PHE A 121 7.20 5.96 -3.44
N GLY A 122 7.32 5.80 -2.13
CA GLY A 122 8.50 6.20 -1.36
C GLY A 122 9.77 5.48 -1.85
N LEU A 123 9.66 4.17 -2.09
CA LEU A 123 10.75 3.37 -2.65
C LEU A 123 11.13 3.85 -4.06
N ALA A 124 10.14 4.05 -4.94
CA ALA A 124 10.38 4.47 -6.31
C ALA A 124 11.05 5.85 -6.37
N VAL A 125 10.52 6.84 -5.65
CA VAL A 125 11.07 8.20 -5.62
C VAL A 125 12.46 8.21 -5.01
N CYS A 126 12.66 7.59 -3.84
CA CYS A 126 13.96 7.56 -3.17
C CYS A 126 14.99 6.83 -4.05
N SER A 127 14.63 5.70 -4.65
CA SER A 127 15.53 4.98 -5.57
C SER A 127 15.90 5.82 -6.79
N SER A 128 14.95 6.55 -7.38
CA SER A 128 15.23 7.40 -8.56
C SER A 128 16.18 8.55 -8.28
N VAL A 129 16.26 9.02 -7.03
CA VAL A 129 17.21 10.04 -6.60
C VAL A 129 18.59 9.46 -6.32
N LEU A 130 18.64 8.20 -5.84
CA LEU A 130 19.90 7.53 -5.45
C LEU A 130 20.59 6.86 -6.64
N PHE A 131 19.87 6.51 -7.71
CA PHE A 131 20.41 5.94 -8.95
C PHE A 131 20.69 7.00 -10.01
#